data_64156bd9a822eb42e512be95badd9ba0
#
_entry.id   64156bd9a822eb42e512be95badd9ba0
#
_cell.length_a   1.000
_cell.length_b   1.000
_cell.length_c   1.000
_cell.angle_alpha   90.00
_cell.angle_beta   90.00
_cell.angle_gamma   90.00
#
_symmetry.space_group_name_H-M   'P 1'
#
loop_
_entity.id
_entity.type
_entity.pdbx_description
1 polymer ?
#
loop_
_entity_poly.entity_id
_entity_poly.type
_entity_poly.pdbx_seq_one_letter_code
_entity_poly.pdbx_strand_id
1 'polypeptide(L)'
;MRRFAIAIVMSVPLFAGGVFAQQKAGKDEVYEELNLFDQAFERIRQDAVDPVTDAKLIESAIAGMLSALDPHSSFIDEAAFKASQTPANDDGGTPGLAVTIQNGQLQVISPEDGSPAARAGIRPGDVIFTIDNELVYDLTLAEAEHKLRGPAGSEVQLTLRRGTEKPIDVTLKREAYKLQTVVGRVEAGNIGYLRIAGFDGGTQAALAAAVQDVRQKIGNKLIGLILDLRNNPGGVFDDAVAVAGVFIDKGDIVVVKGRKPSSLKRISAGALGDLANGLPLVALVNGGTAREAELVAGALQDNHRAVLLGSKTFGESSIETVIPVPGNGAIRLTTARFMTPTGRQIQGKGIEPDLAVMPLKLERLGQLDRYREVDLRGALKNTDPTVARGEPASSLSPAATAISAVSEDSSATTGDIGSGDEQLSQAMDVLRGLALVSGRAVQ
;
A
#
# COMPACT_ATOMS: atom_id res chain seq x y z
N MET A 1 80.44 -25.62 -34.99
CA MET A 1 79.50 -24.66 -34.38
C MET A 1 78.33 -24.42 -35.31
N ARG A 2 77.27 -25.14 -35.13
CA ARG A 2 76.05 -25.06 -35.97
C ARG A 2 74.99 -24.27 -35.19
N ARG A 3 74.54 -23.13 -35.74
CA ARG A 3 73.45 -22.30 -35.18
C ARG A 3 72.12 -22.86 -35.74
N PHE A 4 71.26 -23.32 -34.89
CA PHE A 4 69.87 -23.60 -35.20
C PHE A 4 69.02 -22.33 -34.95
N ALA A 5 68.35 -21.86 -35.99
CA ALA A 5 67.33 -20.82 -35.89
C ALA A 5 65.97 -21.51 -35.76
N ILE A 6 65.25 -21.26 -34.66
CA ILE A 6 63.88 -21.70 -34.43
C ILE A 6 62.95 -20.58 -34.92
N ALA A 7 62.17 -20.86 -35.97
CA ALA A 7 61.09 -20.00 -36.43
C ALA A 7 59.84 -20.28 -35.63
N ILE A 8 59.35 -19.29 -34.84
CA ILE A 8 58.06 -19.34 -34.14
C ILE A 8 57.02 -18.82 -35.11
N VAL A 9 56.14 -19.72 -35.56
CA VAL A 9 54.92 -19.38 -36.32
C VAL A 9 53.85 -18.97 -35.32
N MET A 10 53.52 -17.68 -35.27
CA MET A 10 52.37 -17.16 -34.51
C MET A 10 51.09 -17.41 -35.33
N SER A 11 50.27 -18.36 -34.90
CA SER A 11 48.90 -18.54 -35.38
C SER A 11 47.96 -17.57 -34.62
N VAL A 12 47.47 -16.54 -35.31
CA VAL A 12 46.41 -15.67 -34.85
C VAL A 12 45.06 -16.36 -35.14
N PRO A 13 44.20 -16.66 -34.13
CA PRO A 13 42.90 -17.16 -34.44
C PRO A 13 41.97 -16.00 -34.84
N LEU A 14 41.39 -16.11 -36.03
CA LEU A 14 40.26 -15.28 -36.48
C LEU A 14 39.02 -15.55 -35.58
N PHE A 15 38.79 -14.70 -34.61
CA PHE A 15 37.56 -14.69 -33.80
C PHE A 15 36.72 -13.41 -34.07
N ALA A 16 36.57 -13.02 -35.33
CA ALA A 16 35.78 -11.83 -35.68
C ALA A 16 34.47 -12.09 -36.43
N GLY A 17 34.09 -13.36 -36.67
CA GLY A 17 32.92 -13.69 -37.50
C GLY A 17 31.59 -13.92 -36.74
N GLY A 18 31.63 -14.23 -35.43
CA GLY A 18 30.43 -14.71 -34.72
C GLY A 18 29.48 -13.61 -34.23
N VAL A 19 29.97 -12.43 -33.96
CA VAL A 19 29.13 -11.35 -33.33
C VAL A 19 28.23 -10.65 -34.36
N PHE A 20 28.68 -10.52 -35.59
CA PHE A 20 27.91 -9.90 -36.68
C PHE A 20 26.80 -10.78 -37.24
N ALA A 21 26.96 -12.11 -37.21
CA ALA A 21 25.95 -13.07 -37.69
C ALA A 21 24.76 -13.16 -36.74
N GLN A 22 24.98 -13.10 -35.45
CA GLN A 22 23.91 -13.15 -34.42
C GLN A 22 23.05 -11.88 -34.39
N GLN A 23 23.64 -10.74 -34.71
CA GLN A 23 22.91 -9.45 -34.77
C GLN A 23 22.09 -9.31 -36.06
N LYS A 24 22.45 -10.03 -37.14
CA LYS A 24 21.74 -10.05 -38.42
C LYS A 24 20.54 -11.03 -38.39
N ALA A 25 20.70 -12.22 -37.78
CA ALA A 25 19.62 -13.17 -37.58
C ALA A 25 18.48 -12.60 -36.76
N GLY A 26 18.76 -11.86 -35.64
CA GLY A 26 17.72 -11.24 -34.83
C GLY A 26 16.98 -10.06 -35.51
N LYS A 27 17.55 -9.46 -36.57
CA LYS A 27 16.85 -8.44 -37.34
C LYS A 27 15.90 -9.03 -38.37
N ASP A 28 16.31 -10.09 -39.04
CA ASP A 28 15.51 -10.77 -40.05
C ASP A 28 14.25 -11.40 -39.37
N GLU A 29 14.36 -11.94 -38.16
CA GLU A 29 13.26 -12.45 -37.35
C GLU A 29 12.26 -11.35 -36.95
N VAL A 30 12.74 -10.19 -36.54
CA VAL A 30 11.86 -9.06 -36.22
C VAL A 30 11.09 -8.54 -37.42
N TYR A 31 11.69 -8.57 -38.61
CA TYR A 31 10.98 -8.18 -39.84
C TYR A 31 9.93 -9.20 -40.27
N GLU A 32 10.16 -10.49 -40.03
CA GLU A 32 9.13 -11.52 -40.27
C GLU A 32 7.92 -11.34 -39.35
N GLU A 33 8.13 -11.05 -38.05
CA GLU A 33 7.06 -10.76 -37.11
C GLU A 33 6.31 -9.46 -37.43
N LEU A 34 7.00 -8.42 -37.90
CA LEU A 34 6.36 -7.19 -38.36
C LEU A 34 5.53 -7.42 -39.63
N ASN A 35 5.95 -8.29 -40.55
CA ASN A 35 5.16 -8.68 -41.71
C ASN A 35 3.89 -9.44 -41.30
N LEU A 36 3.97 -10.31 -40.27
CA LEU A 36 2.80 -10.98 -39.71
C LEU A 36 1.79 -9.96 -39.14
N PHE A 37 2.28 -8.99 -38.41
CA PHE A 37 1.46 -7.90 -37.87
C PHE A 37 0.77 -7.11 -38.99
N ASP A 38 1.51 -6.73 -40.04
CA ASP A 38 0.98 -6.00 -41.21
C ASP A 38 -0.11 -6.80 -41.93
N GLN A 39 0.13 -8.12 -42.20
CA GLN A 39 -0.87 -8.98 -42.80
C GLN A 39 -2.13 -9.12 -41.97
N ALA A 40 -1.99 -9.25 -40.62
CA ALA A 40 -3.13 -9.30 -39.71
C ALA A 40 -3.91 -7.99 -39.69
N PHE A 41 -3.20 -6.85 -39.65
CA PHE A 41 -3.79 -5.52 -39.68
C PHE A 41 -4.61 -5.29 -40.96
N GLU A 42 -4.03 -5.56 -42.14
CA GLU A 42 -4.72 -5.44 -43.42
C GLU A 42 -5.93 -6.37 -43.52
N ARG A 43 -5.83 -7.60 -42.99
CA ARG A 43 -6.94 -8.56 -43.00
C ARG A 43 -8.11 -8.09 -42.14
N ILE A 44 -7.83 -7.59 -40.92
CA ILE A 44 -8.85 -7.04 -40.03
C ILE A 44 -9.53 -5.82 -40.68
N ARG A 45 -8.74 -4.92 -41.26
CA ARG A 45 -9.21 -3.73 -41.94
C ARG A 45 -10.16 -4.05 -43.12
N GLN A 46 -9.88 -5.14 -43.85
CA GLN A 46 -10.67 -5.53 -45.02
C GLN A 46 -11.90 -6.36 -44.68
N ASP A 47 -11.82 -7.26 -43.72
CA ASP A 47 -12.81 -8.33 -43.48
C ASP A 47 -13.62 -8.14 -42.19
N ALA A 48 -13.32 -7.16 -41.33
CA ALA A 48 -14.11 -6.93 -40.14
C ALA A 48 -15.56 -6.51 -40.49
N VAL A 49 -16.53 -7.16 -39.81
CA VAL A 49 -17.96 -6.87 -40.07
C VAL A 49 -18.30 -5.41 -39.80
N ASP A 50 -17.79 -4.87 -38.71
CA ASP A 50 -17.93 -3.46 -38.35
C ASP A 50 -16.67 -2.69 -38.77
N PRO A 51 -16.80 -1.57 -39.51
CA PRO A 51 -15.66 -0.77 -39.93
C PRO A 51 -14.94 -0.17 -38.71
N VAL A 52 -13.64 -0.43 -38.58
CA VAL A 52 -12.79 0.16 -37.56
C VAL A 52 -11.77 1.07 -38.22
N THR A 53 -11.51 2.24 -37.61
CA THR A 53 -10.50 3.16 -38.14
C THR A 53 -9.08 2.61 -37.88
N ASP A 54 -8.15 2.94 -38.80
CA ASP A 54 -6.75 2.54 -38.69
C ASP A 54 -6.12 2.99 -37.35
N ALA A 55 -6.45 4.23 -36.94
CA ALA A 55 -6.01 4.77 -35.66
C ALA A 55 -6.45 3.91 -34.47
N LYS A 56 -7.72 3.48 -34.43
CA LYS A 56 -8.26 2.62 -33.37
C LYS A 56 -7.62 1.23 -33.36
N LEU A 57 -7.35 0.65 -34.52
CA LEU A 57 -6.65 -0.63 -34.62
C LEU A 57 -5.23 -0.54 -34.06
N ILE A 58 -4.49 0.53 -34.41
CA ILE A 58 -3.12 0.75 -33.91
C ILE A 58 -3.12 1.01 -32.40
N GLU A 59 -4.01 1.84 -31.89
CA GLU A 59 -4.16 2.08 -30.44
C GLU A 59 -4.44 0.77 -29.70
N SER A 60 -5.38 -0.04 -30.20
CA SER A 60 -5.73 -1.33 -29.60
C SER A 60 -4.56 -2.32 -29.62
N ALA A 61 -3.77 -2.32 -30.71
CA ALA A 61 -2.58 -3.16 -30.80
C ALA A 61 -1.51 -2.72 -29.77
N ILE A 62 -1.26 -1.40 -29.64
CA ILE A 62 -0.32 -0.87 -28.64
C ILE A 62 -0.81 -1.18 -27.23
N ALA A 63 -2.09 -0.98 -26.94
CA ALA A 63 -2.69 -1.30 -25.66
C ALA A 63 -2.55 -2.81 -25.33
N GLY A 64 -2.79 -3.68 -26.32
CA GLY A 64 -2.59 -5.12 -26.20
C GLY A 64 -1.15 -5.52 -25.89
N MET A 65 -0.17 -4.90 -26.57
CA MET A 65 1.25 -5.13 -26.28
C MET A 65 1.63 -4.72 -24.85
N LEU A 66 1.12 -3.59 -24.36
CA LEU A 66 1.42 -3.08 -23.04
C LEU A 66 0.76 -3.92 -21.95
N SER A 67 -0.51 -4.27 -22.10
CA SER A 67 -1.24 -5.11 -21.15
C SER A 67 -0.66 -6.53 -21.01
N ALA A 68 0.00 -7.02 -22.06
CA ALA A 68 0.71 -8.30 -22.03
C ALA A 68 2.03 -8.26 -21.21
N LEU A 69 2.56 -7.07 -20.91
CA LEU A 69 3.77 -6.92 -20.10
C LEU A 69 3.47 -7.01 -18.60
N ASP A 70 2.53 -6.21 -18.14
CA ASP A 70 2.11 -6.12 -16.75
C ASP A 70 0.82 -5.25 -16.63
N PRO A 71 0.11 -5.29 -15.47
CA PRO A 71 -1.15 -4.56 -15.28
C PRO A 71 -1.00 -3.03 -15.24
N HIS A 72 0.21 -2.51 -15.02
CA HIS A 72 0.47 -1.08 -14.79
C HIS A 72 0.93 -0.36 -16.07
N SER A 73 1.43 -1.13 -17.07
CA SER A 73 1.81 -0.59 -18.37
C SER A 73 0.57 -0.31 -19.22
N SER A 74 0.44 0.91 -19.75
CA SER A 74 -0.74 1.32 -20.51
C SER A 74 -0.42 2.37 -21.56
N PHE A 75 -1.27 2.45 -22.58
CA PHE A 75 -1.26 3.55 -23.55
C PHE A 75 -2.15 4.69 -23.04
N ILE A 76 -1.68 5.90 -23.13
CA ILE A 76 -2.40 7.13 -22.78
C ILE A 76 -2.60 7.90 -24.07
N ASP A 77 -3.81 8.05 -24.52
CA ASP A 77 -4.13 8.80 -25.72
C ASP A 77 -3.75 10.29 -25.61
N GLU A 78 -3.75 11.02 -26.74
CA GLU A 78 -3.31 12.40 -26.77
C GLU A 78 -4.18 13.33 -25.90
N ALA A 79 -5.48 13.07 -25.83
CA ALA A 79 -6.42 13.88 -25.04
C ALA A 79 -6.20 13.67 -23.54
N ALA A 80 -6.10 12.41 -23.11
CA ALA A 80 -5.81 12.03 -21.73
C ALA A 80 -4.40 12.49 -21.30
N PHE A 81 -3.41 12.39 -22.18
CA PHE A 81 -2.07 12.88 -21.91
C PHE A 81 -2.02 14.39 -21.74
N LYS A 82 -2.67 15.16 -22.61
CA LYS A 82 -2.80 16.62 -22.47
C LYS A 82 -3.54 16.99 -21.18
N ALA A 83 -4.63 16.29 -20.87
CA ALA A 83 -5.37 16.49 -19.62
C ALA A 83 -4.47 16.23 -18.38
N SER A 84 -3.63 15.19 -18.41
CA SER A 84 -2.71 14.88 -17.30
C SER A 84 -1.60 15.91 -17.09
N GLN A 85 -1.26 16.70 -18.11
CA GLN A 85 -0.26 17.78 -18.02
C GLN A 85 -0.84 19.10 -17.50
N THR A 86 -2.16 19.24 -17.54
CA THR A 86 -2.83 20.42 -16.99
C THR A 86 -3.03 20.16 -15.48
N PRO A 87 -2.67 21.09 -14.60
CA PRO A 87 -3.03 20.97 -13.18
C PRO A 87 -4.53 20.69 -13.14
N ALA A 88 -4.92 19.57 -12.55
CA ALA A 88 -6.32 19.23 -12.41
C ALA A 88 -7.01 20.40 -11.71
N ASN A 89 -7.87 21.14 -12.44
CA ASN A 89 -8.95 21.81 -11.77
C ASN A 89 -9.75 20.68 -11.15
N ASP A 90 -9.71 20.60 -9.83
CA ASP A 90 -10.15 19.48 -9.00
C ASP A 90 -11.69 19.37 -8.95
N ASP A 91 -12.36 19.58 -10.10
CA ASP A 91 -13.81 19.48 -10.24
C ASP A 91 -14.27 18.02 -10.44
N GLY A 92 -13.31 17.08 -10.54
CA GLY A 92 -13.57 15.65 -10.67
C GLY A 92 -13.76 14.99 -9.31
N GLY A 93 -14.87 14.23 -9.18
CA GLY A 93 -15.13 13.41 -8.00
C GLY A 93 -14.52 12.00 -8.13
N THR A 94 -14.20 11.40 -6.98
CA THR A 94 -13.75 10.02 -6.84
C THR A 94 -14.49 9.34 -5.69
N PRO A 95 -14.74 8.03 -5.75
CA PRO A 95 -15.20 7.28 -4.59
C PRO A 95 -14.10 7.06 -3.55
N GLY A 96 -12.82 7.37 -3.89
CA GLY A 96 -11.65 7.17 -3.02
C GLY A 96 -11.25 5.71 -2.87
N LEU A 97 -11.01 5.05 -4.00
CA LEU A 97 -10.55 3.67 -4.10
C LEU A 97 -9.22 3.60 -4.85
N ALA A 98 -8.22 3.03 -4.23
CA ALA A 98 -7.05 2.53 -4.93
C ALA A 98 -7.32 1.09 -5.37
N VAL A 99 -7.15 0.81 -6.67
CA VAL A 99 -7.44 -0.49 -7.28
C VAL A 99 -6.26 -1.01 -8.09
N THR A 100 -6.26 -2.32 -8.34
CA THR A 100 -5.30 -2.99 -9.22
C THR A 100 -5.96 -4.18 -9.92
N ILE A 101 -5.30 -4.73 -10.93
CA ILE A 101 -5.70 -6.01 -11.53
C ILE A 101 -4.79 -7.11 -11.01
N GLN A 102 -5.38 -8.07 -10.28
CA GLN A 102 -4.68 -9.24 -9.80
C GLN A 102 -5.39 -10.51 -10.28
N ASN A 103 -4.65 -11.41 -10.94
CA ASN A 103 -5.20 -12.64 -11.53
C ASN A 103 -6.40 -12.38 -12.48
N GLY A 104 -6.36 -11.29 -13.25
CA GLY A 104 -7.44 -10.89 -14.16
C GLY A 104 -8.69 -10.33 -13.47
N GLN A 105 -8.64 -10.04 -12.18
CA GLN A 105 -9.74 -9.46 -11.42
C GLN A 105 -9.39 -8.05 -10.93
N LEU A 106 -10.33 -7.12 -11.04
CA LEU A 106 -10.18 -5.78 -10.46
C LEU A 106 -10.35 -5.87 -8.94
N GLN A 107 -9.30 -5.57 -8.21
CA GLN A 107 -9.24 -5.70 -6.75
C GLN A 107 -8.96 -4.37 -6.07
N VAL A 108 -9.58 -4.15 -4.92
CA VAL A 108 -9.33 -3.00 -4.06
C VAL A 108 -8.00 -3.21 -3.31
N ILE A 109 -7.03 -2.31 -3.53
CA ILE A 109 -5.81 -2.21 -2.71
C ILE A 109 -6.20 -1.63 -1.36
N SER A 110 -6.82 -0.44 -1.37
CA SER A 110 -7.34 0.21 -0.16
C SER A 110 -8.39 1.26 -0.49
N PRO A 111 -9.37 1.49 0.39
CA PRO A 111 -10.14 2.73 0.41
C PRO A 111 -9.28 3.85 1.02
N GLU A 112 -9.40 5.08 0.51
CA GLU A 112 -8.74 6.25 1.05
C GLU A 112 -9.43 6.75 2.33
N ASP A 113 -8.65 7.27 3.27
CA ASP A 113 -9.17 7.71 4.58
C ASP A 113 -10.25 8.80 4.41
N GLY A 114 -11.39 8.59 5.06
CA GLY A 114 -12.52 9.53 5.01
C GLY A 114 -13.28 9.57 3.68
N SER A 115 -12.91 8.77 2.70
CA SER A 115 -13.57 8.69 1.40
C SER A 115 -14.98 8.08 1.47
N PRO A 116 -15.83 8.26 0.44
CA PRO A 116 -17.09 7.54 0.32
C PRO A 116 -16.92 6.02 0.44
N ALA A 117 -15.88 5.47 -0.18
CA ALA A 117 -15.58 4.04 -0.12
C ALA A 117 -15.25 3.56 1.30
N ALA A 118 -14.43 4.33 2.04
CA ALA A 118 -14.10 4.02 3.43
C ALA A 118 -15.36 4.06 4.32
N ARG A 119 -16.20 5.09 4.15
CA ARG A 119 -17.47 5.21 4.89
C ARG A 119 -18.46 4.09 4.58
N ALA A 120 -18.45 3.57 3.36
CA ALA A 120 -19.26 2.43 2.95
C ALA A 120 -18.71 1.07 3.44
N GLY A 121 -17.57 1.04 4.11
CA GLY A 121 -16.98 -0.19 4.66
C GLY A 121 -16.33 -1.10 3.62
N ILE A 122 -15.91 -0.56 2.48
CA ILE A 122 -15.07 -1.28 1.50
C ILE A 122 -13.71 -1.56 2.13
N ARG A 123 -13.13 -2.72 1.82
CA ARG A 123 -11.90 -3.21 2.48
C ARG A 123 -10.83 -3.61 1.46
N PRO A 124 -9.55 -3.59 1.83
CA PRO A 124 -8.50 -4.23 1.04
C PRO A 124 -8.83 -5.68 0.71
N GLY A 125 -8.62 -6.06 -0.54
CA GLY A 125 -8.90 -7.40 -1.05
C GLY A 125 -10.32 -7.62 -1.56
N ASP A 126 -11.25 -6.66 -1.45
CA ASP A 126 -12.56 -6.74 -2.10
C ASP A 126 -12.37 -6.77 -3.63
N VAL A 127 -13.09 -7.67 -4.32
CA VAL A 127 -13.05 -7.80 -5.77
C VAL A 127 -14.25 -7.09 -6.38
N ILE A 128 -14.01 -6.19 -7.33
CA ILE A 128 -15.04 -5.45 -8.05
C ILE A 128 -15.45 -6.27 -9.27
N PHE A 129 -16.71 -6.59 -9.43
CA PHE A 129 -17.27 -7.32 -10.56
C PHE A 129 -17.90 -6.41 -11.60
N THR A 130 -18.62 -5.39 -11.14
CA THR A 130 -19.27 -4.42 -12.02
C THR A 130 -19.03 -3.00 -11.54
N ILE A 131 -18.95 -2.08 -12.51
CA ILE A 131 -19.01 -0.64 -12.31
C ILE A 131 -20.18 -0.14 -13.16
N ASP A 132 -21.15 0.53 -12.55
CA ASP A 132 -22.37 1.05 -13.20
C ASP A 132 -23.10 -0.05 -14.01
N ASN A 133 -23.23 -1.27 -13.44
CA ASN A 133 -23.79 -2.48 -14.03
C ASN A 133 -23.03 -3.06 -15.23
N GLU A 134 -21.88 -2.54 -15.60
CA GLU A 134 -21.01 -3.10 -16.62
C GLU A 134 -19.94 -4.01 -16.01
N LEU A 135 -19.73 -5.18 -16.61
CA LEU A 135 -18.70 -6.11 -16.18
C LEU A 135 -17.30 -5.49 -16.38
N VAL A 136 -16.42 -5.68 -15.39
CA VAL A 136 -15.05 -5.12 -15.42
C VAL A 136 -13.99 -6.12 -15.88
N TYR A 137 -14.40 -7.33 -16.27
CA TYR A 137 -13.48 -8.44 -16.57
C TYR A 137 -12.48 -8.12 -17.68
N ASP A 138 -12.91 -7.39 -18.71
CA ASP A 138 -12.09 -7.07 -19.89
C ASP A 138 -11.47 -5.66 -19.83
N LEU A 139 -11.66 -4.94 -18.73
CA LEU A 139 -11.11 -3.59 -18.57
C LEU A 139 -9.63 -3.63 -18.22
N THR A 140 -8.88 -2.73 -18.81
CA THR A 140 -7.55 -2.37 -18.31
C THR A 140 -7.66 -1.62 -16.98
N LEU A 141 -6.59 -1.57 -16.20
CA LEU A 141 -6.57 -0.82 -14.94
C LEU A 141 -6.91 0.66 -15.17
N ALA A 142 -6.37 1.27 -16.23
CA ALA A 142 -6.62 2.66 -16.58
C ALA A 142 -8.10 2.94 -16.93
N GLU A 143 -8.76 2.03 -17.64
CA GLU A 143 -10.18 2.13 -17.94
C GLU A 143 -11.04 1.98 -16.70
N ALA A 144 -10.69 1.06 -15.81
CA ALA A 144 -11.38 0.88 -14.53
C ALA A 144 -11.25 2.13 -13.65
N GLU A 145 -10.03 2.69 -13.52
CA GLU A 145 -9.78 3.93 -12.80
C GLU A 145 -10.57 5.11 -13.40
N HIS A 146 -10.63 5.18 -14.73
CA HIS A 146 -11.41 6.22 -15.43
C HIS A 146 -12.91 6.10 -15.12
N LYS A 147 -13.47 4.87 -15.15
CA LYS A 147 -14.90 4.63 -14.81
C LYS A 147 -15.22 4.95 -13.36
N LEU A 148 -14.31 4.72 -12.44
CA LEU A 148 -14.49 5.07 -11.03
C LEU A 148 -14.55 6.58 -10.83
N ARG A 149 -13.82 7.38 -11.61
CA ARG A 149 -13.87 8.85 -11.57
C ARG A 149 -15.07 9.40 -12.34
N GLY A 150 -15.43 10.64 -12.05
CA GLY A 150 -16.50 11.34 -12.74
C GLY A 150 -16.82 12.68 -12.12
N PRO A 151 -17.88 13.37 -12.54
CA PRO A 151 -18.27 14.65 -11.96
C PRO A 151 -18.50 14.53 -10.45
N ALA A 152 -18.00 15.51 -9.67
CA ALA A 152 -18.27 15.57 -8.25
C ALA A 152 -19.79 15.62 -7.97
N GLY A 153 -20.23 14.82 -7.01
CA GLY A 153 -21.65 14.68 -6.67
C GLY A 153 -22.41 13.62 -7.46
N SER A 154 -21.84 13.07 -8.54
CA SER A 154 -22.42 11.92 -9.25
C SER A 154 -22.28 10.63 -8.44
N GLU A 155 -23.08 9.62 -8.77
CA GLU A 155 -23.03 8.31 -8.13
C GLU A 155 -22.29 7.30 -9.02
N VAL A 156 -21.66 6.30 -8.40
CA VAL A 156 -21.13 5.10 -9.03
C VAL A 156 -21.68 3.89 -8.30
N GLN A 157 -22.16 2.91 -9.04
CA GLN A 157 -22.67 1.64 -8.50
C GLN A 157 -21.60 0.56 -8.67
N LEU A 158 -21.27 -0.13 -7.59
CA LEU A 158 -20.29 -1.20 -7.58
C LEU A 158 -20.92 -2.49 -7.05
N THR A 159 -20.69 -3.61 -7.74
CA THR A 159 -20.93 -4.93 -7.18
C THR A 159 -19.58 -5.50 -6.75
N LEU A 160 -19.46 -5.78 -5.45
CA LEU A 160 -18.23 -6.27 -4.81
C LEU A 160 -18.40 -7.70 -4.30
N ARG A 161 -17.30 -8.45 -4.20
CA ARG A 161 -17.24 -9.72 -3.48
C ARG A 161 -16.10 -9.69 -2.47
N ARG A 162 -16.42 -10.08 -1.25
CA ARG A 162 -15.48 -10.23 -0.14
C ARG A 162 -15.24 -11.71 0.13
N GLY A 163 -14.09 -12.24 -0.25
CA GLY A 163 -13.79 -13.66 -0.09
C GLY A 163 -14.85 -14.57 -0.73
N THR A 164 -15.48 -15.42 0.08
CA THR A 164 -16.57 -16.32 -0.32
C THR A 164 -17.98 -15.83 0.02
N GLU A 165 -18.10 -14.58 0.51
CA GLU A 165 -19.38 -13.98 0.86
C GLU A 165 -20.23 -13.70 -0.38
N LYS A 166 -21.54 -13.47 -0.16
CA LYS A 166 -22.44 -13.06 -1.24
C LYS A 166 -22.02 -11.72 -1.82
N PRO A 167 -22.29 -11.47 -3.11
CA PRO A 167 -22.05 -10.16 -3.70
C PRO A 167 -22.70 -9.04 -2.88
N ILE A 168 -22.00 -7.91 -2.77
CA ILE A 168 -22.42 -6.72 -2.03
C ILE A 168 -22.58 -5.60 -3.05
N ASP A 169 -23.77 -5.07 -3.20
CA ASP A 169 -24.04 -3.91 -4.03
C ASP A 169 -23.88 -2.65 -3.19
N VAL A 170 -23.07 -1.71 -3.67
CA VAL A 170 -22.75 -0.45 -2.99
C VAL A 170 -22.89 0.68 -3.97
N THR A 171 -23.66 1.71 -3.61
CA THR A 171 -23.73 2.97 -4.34
C THR A 171 -22.87 4.01 -3.62
N LEU A 172 -21.88 4.57 -4.30
CA LEU A 172 -20.95 5.55 -3.77
C LEU A 172 -21.15 6.89 -4.48
N LYS A 173 -21.13 7.98 -3.73
CA LYS A 173 -21.12 9.32 -4.29
C LYS A 173 -19.69 9.72 -4.58
N ARG A 174 -19.42 10.15 -5.82
CA ARG A 174 -18.10 10.71 -6.15
C ARG A 174 -17.93 12.07 -5.49
N GLU A 175 -16.90 12.23 -4.70
CA GLU A 175 -16.61 13.47 -3.96
C GLU A 175 -15.28 14.06 -4.42
N ALA A 176 -15.24 15.39 -4.54
CA ALA A 176 -13.98 16.12 -4.58
C ALA A 176 -13.55 16.35 -3.14
N TYR A 177 -12.54 15.62 -2.68
CA TYR A 177 -11.97 15.81 -1.36
C TYR A 177 -10.45 15.83 -1.44
N LYS A 178 -9.85 16.60 -0.56
CA LYS A 178 -8.40 16.63 -0.43
C LYS A 178 -8.00 15.64 0.66
N LEU A 179 -7.27 14.61 0.29
CA LEU A 179 -6.71 13.65 1.24
C LEU A 179 -5.79 14.39 2.21
N GLN A 180 -6.04 14.25 3.50
CA GLN A 180 -5.08 14.68 4.52
C GLN A 180 -4.02 13.60 4.67
N THR A 181 -2.88 13.78 4.02
CA THR A 181 -1.83 12.77 3.92
C THR A 181 -1.18 12.44 5.25
N VAL A 182 -1.11 13.40 6.18
CA VAL A 182 -0.52 13.19 7.52
C VAL A 182 -1.46 13.70 8.62
N VAL A 183 -1.69 12.85 9.63
CA VAL A 183 -2.40 13.20 10.86
C VAL A 183 -1.54 12.82 12.07
N GLY A 184 -1.27 13.79 12.95
CA GLY A 184 -0.56 13.56 14.21
C GLY A 184 -1.49 13.75 15.40
N ARG A 185 -1.42 12.85 16.40
CA ARG A 185 -2.18 12.97 17.67
C ARG A 185 -1.43 12.30 18.82
N VAL A 186 -1.88 12.60 20.02
CA VAL A 186 -1.36 12.02 21.27
C VAL A 186 -2.23 10.84 21.68
N GLU A 187 -1.62 9.69 21.93
CA GLU A 187 -2.27 8.49 22.45
C GLU A 187 -1.81 8.21 23.89
N ALA A 188 -2.73 7.79 24.73
CA ALA A 188 -2.47 7.44 26.14
C ALA A 188 -1.65 8.48 26.93
N GLY A 189 -1.59 9.73 26.46
CA GLY A 189 -0.89 10.85 27.10
C GLY A 189 0.64 10.87 26.96
N ASN A 190 1.27 9.79 26.46
CA ASN A 190 2.72 9.64 26.40
C ASN A 190 3.23 8.98 25.10
N ILE A 191 2.38 8.64 24.16
CA ILE A 191 2.72 8.05 22.87
C ILE A 191 2.31 9.00 21.75
N GLY A 192 3.19 9.20 20.77
CA GLY A 192 2.86 9.94 19.57
C GLY A 192 2.33 9.00 18.49
N TYR A 193 1.16 9.31 17.94
CA TYR A 193 0.59 8.60 16.81
C TYR A 193 0.64 9.47 15.56
N LEU A 194 1.17 8.88 14.47
CA LEU A 194 1.41 9.53 13.18
C LEU A 194 0.79 8.65 12.10
N ARG A 195 -0.29 9.09 11.47
CA ARG A 195 -0.93 8.41 10.35
C ARG A 195 -0.40 8.99 9.04
N ILE A 196 0.02 8.13 8.10
CA ILE A 196 0.32 8.51 6.72
C ILE A 196 -0.66 7.79 5.81
N ALA A 197 -1.57 8.54 5.19
CA ALA A 197 -2.61 7.99 4.31
C ALA A 197 -2.16 7.85 2.85
N GLY A 198 -1.12 8.57 2.42
CA GLY A 198 -0.55 8.56 1.07
C GLY A 198 0.65 9.48 0.96
N PHE A 199 1.24 9.57 -0.24
CA PHE A 199 2.40 10.44 -0.52
C PHE A 199 2.06 11.39 -1.68
N ASP A 200 2.01 12.72 -1.40
CA ASP A 200 1.55 13.76 -2.34
C ASP A 200 2.62 14.77 -2.74
N GLY A 201 3.86 14.57 -2.33
CA GLY A 201 4.99 15.49 -2.53
C GLY A 201 5.18 16.49 -1.39
N GLY A 202 4.23 16.59 -0.45
CA GLY A 202 4.30 17.41 0.75
C GLY A 202 4.33 16.64 2.05
N THR A 203 4.21 15.31 1.97
CA THR A 203 4.04 14.41 3.11
C THR A 203 5.24 14.45 4.06
N GLN A 204 6.47 14.55 3.54
CA GLN A 204 7.68 14.67 4.38
C GLN A 204 7.61 15.89 5.31
N ALA A 205 7.28 17.06 4.76
CA ALA A 205 7.20 18.29 5.53
C ALA A 205 6.07 18.23 6.57
N ALA A 206 4.90 17.71 6.18
CA ALA A 206 3.76 17.50 7.05
C ALA A 206 4.09 16.51 8.19
N LEU A 207 4.81 15.43 7.90
CA LEU A 207 5.25 14.46 8.91
C LEU A 207 6.26 15.09 9.88
N ALA A 208 7.24 15.83 9.38
CA ALA A 208 8.20 16.52 10.24
C ALA A 208 7.51 17.50 11.20
N ALA A 209 6.53 18.26 10.72
CA ALA A 209 5.71 19.16 11.54
C ALA A 209 4.88 18.38 12.58
N ALA A 210 4.26 17.25 12.20
CA ALA A 210 3.49 16.41 13.10
C ALA A 210 4.36 15.78 14.20
N VAL A 211 5.56 15.33 13.89
CA VAL A 211 6.53 14.83 14.89
C VAL A 211 6.88 15.93 15.89
N GLN A 212 7.16 17.15 15.43
CA GLN A 212 7.46 18.28 16.30
C GLN A 212 6.27 18.67 17.19
N ASP A 213 5.07 18.74 16.65
CA ASP A 213 3.85 19.06 17.38
C ASP A 213 3.57 18.06 18.50
N VAL A 214 3.64 16.76 18.19
CA VAL A 214 3.48 15.67 19.16
C VAL A 214 4.54 15.77 20.27
N ARG A 215 5.80 16.03 19.90
CA ARG A 215 6.89 16.21 20.89
C ARG A 215 6.67 17.41 21.78
N GLN A 216 6.17 18.53 21.26
CA GLN A 216 5.86 19.70 22.05
C GLN A 216 4.70 19.43 23.02
N LYS A 217 3.64 18.75 22.56
CA LYS A 217 2.46 18.43 23.39
C LYS A 217 2.77 17.47 24.53
N ILE A 218 3.60 16.46 24.31
CA ILE A 218 3.92 15.43 25.31
C ILE A 218 5.14 15.80 26.16
N GLY A 219 6.11 16.47 25.56
CA GLY A 219 7.36 16.86 26.23
C GLY A 219 8.19 15.65 26.64
N ASN A 220 8.75 15.70 27.85
CA ASN A 220 9.65 14.66 28.38
C ASN A 220 8.95 13.32 28.69
N LYS A 221 7.63 13.27 28.65
CA LYS A 221 6.85 12.04 28.86
C LYS A 221 6.75 11.16 27.63
N LEU A 222 7.21 11.63 26.48
CA LEU A 222 7.13 10.88 25.21
C LEU A 222 8.02 9.63 25.28
N ILE A 223 7.38 8.45 25.26
CA ILE A 223 8.08 7.15 25.35
C ILE A 223 8.36 6.53 23.99
N GLY A 224 7.61 6.88 22.94
CA GLY A 224 7.77 6.34 21.59
C GLY A 224 6.74 6.88 20.61
N LEU A 225 6.89 6.47 19.35
CA LEU A 225 6.03 6.86 18.24
C LEU A 225 5.40 5.63 17.58
N ILE A 226 4.16 5.78 17.13
CA ILE A 226 3.48 4.83 16.24
C ILE A 226 3.35 5.49 14.88
N LEU A 227 3.87 4.83 13.83
CA LEU A 227 3.71 5.22 12.44
C LEU A 227 2.66 4.31 11.79
N ASP A 228 1.47 4.82 11.50
CA ASP A 228 0.41 4.03 10.89
C ASP A 228 0.43 4.19 9.36
N LEU A 229 0.83 3.10 8.67
CA LEU A 229 0.87 2.96 7.22
C LEU A 229 -0.24 2.04 6.69
N ARG A 230 -1.17 1.62 7.52
CA ARG A 230 -2.29 0.74 7.10
C ARG A 230 -3.13 1.45 6.06
N ASN A 231 -3.60 0.72 5.05
CA ASN A 231 -4.41 1.27 3.94
C ASN A 231 -3.77 2.48 3.24
N ASN A 232 -2.45 2.56 3.21
CA ASN A 232 -1.74 3.55 2.42
C ASN A 232 -1.36 2.93 1.06
N PRO A 233 -1.99 3.37 -0.05
CA PRO A 233 -1.78 2.76 -1.38
C PRO A 233 -0.49 3.23 -2.08
N GLY A 234 0.30 4.07 -1.43
CA GLY A 234 1.52 4.65 -2.02
C GLY A 234 1.34 6.11 -2.45
N GLY A 235 2.00 6.50 -3.55
CA GLY A 235 1.95 7.84 -4.10
C GLY A 235 3.25 8.29 -4.76
N VAL A 236 3.79 9.43 -4.37
CA VAL A 236 5.02 9.99 -4.96
C VAL A 236 6.25 9.30 -4.38
N PHE A 237 7.05 8.64 -5.25
CA PHE A 237 8.23 7.85 -4.87
C PHE A 237 9.27 8.66 -4.09
N ASP A 238 9.66 9.83 -4.60
CA ASP A 238 10.69 10.66 -3.96
C ASP A 238 10.24 11.18 -2.58
N ASP A 239 8.95 11.43 -2.40
CA ASP A 239 8.37 11.85 -1.12
C ASP A 239 8.41 10.71 -0.09
N ALA A 240 8.11 9.49 -0.50
CA ALA A 240 8.22 8.32 0.37
C ALA A 240 9.66 8.03 0.80
N VAL A 241 10.63 8.19 -0.11
CA VAL A 241 12.07 8.12 0.22
C VAL A 241 12.42 9.18 1.26
N ALA A 242 11.95 10.41 1.08
CA ALA A 242 12.17 11.51 1.99
C ALA A 242 11.50 11.27 3.36
N VAL A 243 10.29 10.70 3.37
CA VAL A 243 9.55 10.29 4.60
C VAL A 243 10.31 9.22 5.38
N ALA A 244 10.85 8.19 4.71
CA ALA A 244 11.71 7.20 5.39
C ALA A 244 12.93 7.86 6.03
N GLY A 245 13.52 8.85 5.36
CA GLY A 245 14.65 9.64 5.85
C GLY A 245 14.35 10.53 7.07
N VAL A 246 13.07 10.72 7.44
CA VAL A 246 12.69 11.41 8.69
C VAL A 246 13.08 10.61 9.93
N PHE A 247 13.18 9.29 9.80
CA PHE A 247 13.46 8.37 10.91
C PHE A 247 14.82 7.65 10.79
N ILE A 248 15.45 7.68 9.61
CA ILE A 248 16.73 6.99 9.35
C ILE A 248 17.83 8.01 9.21
N ASP A 249 18.76 8.01 10.16
CA ASP A 249 19.92 8.93 10.17
C ASP A 249 20.98 8.54 9.14
N LYS A 250 21.27 7.24 9.02
CA LYS A 250 22.29 6.68 8.11
C LYS A 250 21.86 5.35 7.57
N GLY A 251 22.26 5.06 6.34
CA GLY A 251 21.97 3.80 5.66
C GLY A 251 21.20 4.00 4.38
N ASP A 252 21.01 2.91 3.66
CA ASP A 252 20.20 2.91 2.44
C ASP A 252 18.72 2.88 2.80
N ILE A 253 17.90 3.56 2.01
CA ILE A 253 16.44 3.55 2.11
C ILE A 253 15.85 2.56 1.12
N VAL A 254 16.38 2.53 -0.11
CA VAL A 254 15.81 1.71 -1.18
C VAL A 254 16.86 1.38 -2.23
N VAL A 255 16.70 0.22 -2.85
CA VAL A 255 17.48 -0.21 -4.01
C VAL A 255 16.56 -0.24 -5.23
N VAL A 256 16.84 0.55 -6.26
CA VAL A 256 16.10 0.57 -7.51
C VAL A 256 16.84 -0.24 -8.55
N LYS A 257 16.13 -1.14 -9.25
CA LYS A 257 16.69 -2.01 -10.29
C LYS A 257 15.85 -1.91 -11.56
N GLY A 258 16.43 -1.39 -12.62
CA GLY A 258 15.85 -1.44 -13.96
C GLY A 258 16.33 -2.65 -14.77
N ARG A 259 16.03 -2.64 -16.07
CA ARG A 259 16.35 -3.74 -16.98
C ARG A 259 17.86 -4.05 -17.11
N LYS A 260 18.68 -3.01 -17.16
CA LYS A 260 20.14 -3.16 -17.34
C LYS A 260 20.83 -3.33 -15.99
N PRO A 261 21.87 -4.17 -15.85
CA PRO A 261 22.65 -4.27 -14.61
C PRO A 261 23.20 -2.91 -14.12
N SER A 262 23.59 -2.03 -15.07
CA SER A 262 24.07 -0.69 -14.79
C SER A 262 22.99 0.28 -14.24
N SER A 263 21.74 -0.09 -14.27
CA SER A 263 20.62 0.71 -13.73
C SER A 263 20.35 0.46 -12.25
N LEU A 264 21.15 -0.39 -11.59
CA LEU A 264 21.03 -0.57 -10.15
C LEU A 264 21.46 0.72 -9.45
N LYS A 265 20.54 1.31 -8.68
CA LYS A 265 20.78 2.54 -7.91
C LYS A 265 20.38 2.31 -6.46
N ARG A 266 21.26 2.67 -5.53
CA ARG A 266 20.97 2.75 -4.10
C ARG A 266 20.67 4.18 -3.73
N ILE A 267 19.62 4.40 -2.95
CA ILE A 267 19.25 5.71 -2.46
C ILE A 267 19.37 5.64 -0.94
N SER A 268 20.23 6.48 -0.38
CA SER A 268 20.52 6.52 1.04
C SER A 268 19.75 7.65 1.73
N ALA A 269 19.72 7.61 3.05
CA ALA A 269 19.09 8.63 3.89
C ALA A 269 19.68 10.02 3.63
N GLY A 270 18.81 11.02 3.66
CA GLY A 270 19.19 12.42 3.47
C GLY A 270 19.78 13.09 4.73
N ALA A 271 19.95 14.40 4.67
CA ALA A 271 20.62 15.18 5.72
C ALA A 271 19.71 15.52 6.94
N LEU A 272 18.42 15.20 6.93
CA LEU A 272 17.50 15.56 8.02
C LEU A 272 17.78 14.81 9.32
N GLY A 273 18.32 13.60 9.23
CA GLY A 273 18.54 12.73 10.38
C GLY A 273 17.25 12.20 11.01
N ASP A 274 17.40 11.43 12.10
CA ASP A 274 16.27 10.87 12.86
C ASP A 274 15.59 11.94 13.73
N LEU A 275 14.47 12.50 13.26
CA LEU A 275 13.69 13.50 14.01
C LEU A 275 13.04 12.92 15.27
N ALA A 276 12.90 11.60 15.37
CA ALA A 276 12.45 10.95 16.59
C ALA A 276 13.57 10.83 17.65
N ASN A 277 14.83 11.19 17.32
CA ASN A 277 15.98 11.15 18.22
C ASN A 277 16.14 9.79 18.93
N GLY A 278 16.06 8.69 18.20
CA GLY A 278 16.20 7.35 18.74
C GLY A 278 15.06 6.89 19.67
N LEU A 279 13.92 7.59 19.68
CA LEU A 279 12.72 7.08 20.35
C LEU A 279 12.28 5.76 19.73
N PRO A 280 11.80 4.80 20.52
CA PRO A 280 11.16 3.60 19.98
C PRO A 280 10.08 3.94 18.95
N LEU A 281 10.08 3.19 17.85
CA LEU A 281 9.14 3.37 16.74
C LEU A 281 8.48 2.02 16.43
N VAL A 282 7.15 2.00 16.37
CA VAL A 282 6.36 0.87 15.86
C VAL A 282 5.65 1.33 14.61
N ALA A 283 5.75 0.58 13.51
CA ALA A 283 5.04 0.85 12.27
C ALA A 283 3.88 -0.14 12.11
N LEU A 284 2.66 0.37 11.94
CA LEU A 284 1.47 -0.44 11.66
C LEU A 284 1.33 -0.65 10.16
N VAL A 285 1.15 -1.90 9.74
CA VAL A 285 1.00 -2.31 8.34
C VAL A 285 -0.12 -3.31 8.15
N ASN A 286 -0.73 -3.34 6.95
CA ASN A 286 -1.74 -4.32 6.59
C ASN A 286 -1.75 -4.62 5.08
N GLY A 287 -2.67 -5.47 4.61
CA GLY A 287 -2.83 -5.80 3.20
C GLY A 287 -3.15 -4.63 2.26
N GLY A 288 -3.56 -3.47 2.81
CA GLY A 288 -3.75 -2.23 2.06
C GLY A 288 -2.53 -1.30 2.09
N THR A 289 -1.44 -1.68 2.78
CA THR A 289 -0.15 -1.00 2.70
C THR A 289 0.54 -1.44 1.42
N ALA A 290 0.68 -0.56 0.43
CA ALA A 290 1.17 -0.91 -0.92
C ALA A 290 2.23 0.08 -1.43
N ARG A 291 2.97 -0.35 -2.47
CA ARG A 291 3.88 0.49 -3.24
C ARG A 291 4.87 1.27 -2.37
N GLU A 292 4.84 2.61 -2.43
CA GLU A 292 5.75 3.48 -1.67
C GLU A 292 5.58 3.35 -0.15
N ALA A 293 4.42 2.93 0.34
CA ALA A 293 4.25 2.62 1.76
C ALA A 293 5.04 1.36 2.17
N GLU A 294 5.16 0.38 1.26
CA GLU A 294 6.01 -0.80 1.46
C GLU A 294 7.51 -0.45 1.40
N LEU A 295 7.88 0.55 0.59
CA LEU A 295 9.23 1.10 0.58
C LEU A 295 9.58 1.66 1.98
N VAL A 296 8.71 2.50 2.55
CA VAL A 296 8.92 3.08 3.89
C VAL A 296 8.97 1.98 4.95
N ALA A 297 8.02 1.05 4.96
CA ALA A 297 7.99 -0.08 5.89
C ALA A 297 9.27 -0.93 5.80
N GLY A 298 9.66 -1.33 4.58
CA GLY A 298 10.86 -2.14 4.33
C GLY A 298 12.16 -1.42 4.70
N ALA A 299 12.24 -0.10 4.45
CA ALA A 299 13.38 0.72 4.85
C ALA A 299 13.54 0.76 6.37
N LEU A 300 12.44 1.00 7.11
CA LEU A 300 12.45 1.05 8.56
C LEU A 300 12.78 -0.31 9.18
N GLN A 301 12.28 -1.40 8.61
CA GLN A 301 12.55 -2.77 9.06
C GLN A 301 14.02 -3.17 8.84
N ASP A 302 14.54 -3.01 7.62
CA ASP A 302 15.89 -3.42 7.26
C ASP A 302 16.98 -2.60 8.00
N ASN A 303 16.70 -1.34 8.33
CA ASN A 303 17.58 -0.50 9.15
C ASN A 303 17.35 -0.71 10.66
N HIS A 304 16.52 -1.66 11.07
CA HIS A 304 16.17 -1.92 12.48
C HIS A 304 15.69 -0.67 13.22
N ARG A 305 15.03 0.25 12.49
CA ARG A 305 14.58 1.52 13.06
C ARG A 305 13.19 1.43 13.66
N ALA A 306 12.34 0.56 13.13
CA ALA A 306 10.99 0.32 13.64
C ALA A 306 10.72 -1.18 13.75
N VAL A 307 9.83 -1.53 14.69
CA VAL A 307 9.18 -2.84 14.74
C VAL A 307 7.91 -2.75 13.89
N LEU A 308 7.78 -3.58 12.87
CA LEU A 308 6.58 -3.67 12.06
C LEU A 308 5.55 -4.57 12.74
N LEU A 309 4.33 -4.07 12.91
CA LEU A 309 3.22 -4.78 13.54
C LEU A 309 1.99 -4.76 12.63
N GLY A 310 1.30 -5.89 12.51
CA GLY A 310 0.07 -6.01 11.75
C GLY A 310 -0.01 -7.24 10.87
N SER A 311 -0.43 -7.10 9.63
CA SER A 311 -0.47 -8.18 8.66
C SER A 311 0.42 -7.87 7.46
N LYS A 312 0.72 -8.91 6.69
CA LYS A 312 1.51 -8.84 5.46
C LYS A 312 0.98 -7.77 4.51
N THR A 313 1.89 -7.01 3.90
CA THR A 313 1.57 -5.93 2.97
C THR A 313 1.22 -6.45 1.57
N PHE A 314 0.81 -5.55 0.68
CA PHE A 314 0.23 -5.88 -0.63
C PHE A 314 1.22 -6.58 -1.57
N GLY A 315 2.43 -6.04 -1.75
CA GLY A 315 3.47 -6.63 -2.58
C GLY A 315 3.58 -6.04 -3.98
N GLU A 316 3.54 -4.72 -4.11
CA GLU A 316 3.75 -4.01 -5.36
C GLU A 316 4.98 -3.10 -5.27
N SER A 317 5.94 -3.24 -6.19
CA SER A 317 7.18 -2.44 -6.19
C SER A 317 7.59 -1.99 -7.59
N SER A 318 6.64 -1.92 -8.51
CA SER A 318 6.85 -1.38 -9.85
C SER A 318 7.09 0.13 -9.82
N ILE A 319 7.90 0.61 -10.76
CA ILE A 319 8.13 2.04 -11.01
C ILE A 319 7.80 2.27 -12.48
N GLU A 320 6.78 3.05 -12.72
CA GLU A 320 6.31 3.42 -14.05
C GLU A 320 6.97 4.72 -14.52
N THR A 321 7.29 4.75 -15.80
CA THR A 321 7.75 5.96 -16.49
C THR A 321 6.75 6.31 -17.58
N VAL A 322 6.32 7.55 -17.62
CA VAL A 322 5.50 8.08 -18.72
C VAL A 322 6.43 8.58 -19.82
N ILE A 323 6.36 7.94 -20.98
CA ILE A 323 7.20 8.20 -22.15
C ILE A 323 6.31 8.84 -23.22
N PRO A 324 6.46 10.15 -23.51
CA PRO A 324 5.67 10.81 -24.55
C PRO A 324 5.92 10.20 -25.93
N VAL A 325 4.82 9.99 -26.69
CA VAL A 325 4.86 9.62 -28.11
C VAL A 325 4.37 10.84 -28.90
N PRO A 326 5.27 11.57 -29.56
CA PRO A 326 4.91 12.85 -30.19
C PRO A 326 3.72 12.74 -31.15
N GLY A 327 2.68 13.53 -30.92
CA GLY A 327 1.46 13.57 -31.72
C GLY A 327 0.46 12.43 -31.47
N ASN A 328 0.76 11.49 -30.55
CA ASN A 328 -0.09 10.31 -30.30
C ASN A 328 -0.29 10.00 -28.81
N GLY A 329 0.05 10.93 -27.90
CA GLY A 329 -0.11 10.71 -26.47
C GLY A 329 1.15 10.21 -25.76
N ALA A 330 1.07 9.19 -24.91
CA ALA A 330 2.18 8.66 -24.16
C ALA A 330 2.04 7.15 -23.84
N ILE A 331 3.16 6.53 -23.51
CA ILE A 331 3.22 5.16 -22.98
C ILE A 331 3.60 5.26 -21.50
N ARG A 332 2.74 4.74 -20.61
CA ARG A 332 3.11 4.42 -19.25
C ARG A 332 3.73 3.03 -19.26
N LEU A 333 4.96 2.90 -18.84
CA LEU A 333 5.72 1.64 -18.90
C LEU A 333 6.42 1.37 -17.58
N THR A 334 6.31 0.17 -17.05
CA THR A 334 7.11 -0.31 -15.93
C THR A 334 8.56 -0.44 -16.36
N THR A 335 9.42 0.45 -15.88
CA THR A 335 10.83 0.54 -16.28
C THR A 335 11.81 0.06 -15.22
N ALA A 336 11.37 0.01 -13.96
CA ALA A 336 12.16 -0.45 -12.82
C ALA A 336 11.29 -1.09 -11.74
N ARG A 337 11.94 -1.71 -10.77
CA ARG A 337 11.36 -2.16 -9.51
C ARG A 337 12.23 -1.70 -8.38
N PHE A 338 11.63 -1.42 -7.25
CA PHE A 338 12.39 -1.17 -6.03
C PHE A 338 12.41 -2.39 -5.10
N MET A 339 13.42 -2.47 -4.29
CA MET A 339 13.69 -3.51 -3.30
C MET A 339 14.05 -2.82 -1.98
N THR A 340 13.94 -3.55 -0.89
CA THR A 340 14.39 -3.05 0.42
C THR A 340 15.90 -2.77 0.43
N PRO A 341 16.44 -2.03 1.40
CA PRO A 341 17.88 -1.76 1.54
C PRO A 341 18.77 -2.99 1.44
N THR A 342 18.35 -4.11 2.03
CA THR A 342 19.09 -5.38 1.98
C THR A 342 18.93 -6.14 0.67
N GLY A 343 18.10 -5.62 -0.27
CA GLY A 343 17.87 -6.24 -1.56
C GLY A 343 16.75 -7.28 -1.58
N ARG A 344 15.90 -7.35 -0.55
CA ARG A 344 14.71 -8.21 -0.56
C ARG A 344 13.71 -7.70 -1.60
N GLN A 345 13.15 -8.63 -2.38
CA GLN A 345 12.13 -8.32 -3.38
C GLN A 345 10.76 -8.19 -2.70
N ILE A 346 10.08 -7.09 -3.00
CA ILE A 346 8.73 -6.80 -2.50
C ILE A 346 7.68 -7.32 -3.50
N GLN A 347 7.93 -7.19 -4.81
CA GLN A 347 6.99 -7.56 -5.87
C GLN A 347 6.44 -8.98 -5.71
N GLY A 348 5.11 -9.10 -5.58
CA GLY A 348 4.39 -10.35 -5.39
C GLY A 348 4.59 -11.02 -4.03
N LYS A 349 5.42 -10.42 -3.15
CA LYS A 349 5.73 -10.98 -1.83
C LYS A 349 5.25 -10.13 -0.67
N GLY A 350 5.28 -8.80 -0.82
CA GLY A 350 5.02 -7.87 0.26
C GLY A 350 6.10 -7.87 1.35
N ILE A 351 5.87 -7.09 2.39
CA ILE A 351 6.68 -7.04 3.61
C ILE A 351 5.94 -7.84 4.70
N GLU A 352 6.62 -8.81 5.29
CA GLU A 352 6.12 -9.52 6.47
C GLU A 352 6.37 -8.67 7.72
N PRO A 353 5.35 -8.45 8.59
CA PRO A 353 5.55 -7.74 9.84
C PRO A 353 6.41 -8.56 10.81
N ASP A 354 7.15 -7.88 11.70
CA ASP A 354 7.93 -8.53 12.76
C ASP A 354 7.01 -9.15 13.82
N LEU A 355 5.85 -8.51 14.05
CA LEU A 355 4.79 -8.98 14.93
C LEU A 355 3.48 -9.11 14.16
N ALA A 356 3.08 -10.34 13.88
CA ALA A 356 1.85 -10.62 13.16
C ALA A 356 0.63 -10.45 14.08
N VAL A 357 -0.22 -9.47 13.78
CA VAL A 357 -1.47 -9.19 14.48
C VAL A 357 -2.61 -9.14 13.48
N MET A 358 -3.43 -10.17 13.49
CA MET A 358 -4.60 -10.24 12.61
C MET A 358 -5.76 -9.42 13.19
N PRO A 359 -6.57 -8.77 12.36
CA PRO A 359 -7.79 -8.13 12.82
C PRO A 359 -8.72 -9.20 13.40
N LEU A 360 -9.02 -9.11 14.70
CA LEU A 360 -9.92 -10.04 15.37
C LEU A 360 -11.36 -9.55 15.27
N LYS A 361 -12.26 -10.45 14.89
CA LYS A 361 -13.70 -10.30 15.18
C LYS A 361 -13.91 -10.74 16.63
N LEU A 362 -14.03 -9.80 17.55
CA LEU A 362 -14.40 -10.12 18.92
C LEU A 362 -15.87 -10.55 18.97
N GLU A 363 -16.13 -11.84 18.99
CA GLU A 363 -17.41 -12.34 19.46
C GLU A 363 -17.40 -12.32 21.00
N ARG A 364 -18.36 -11.64 21.61
CA ARG A 364 -18.57 -11.75 23.05
C ARG A 364 -18.97 -13.19 23.36
N LEU A 365 -18.01 -14.01 23.71
CA LEU A 365 -18.27 -15.22 24.48
C LEU A 365 -18.84 -14.74 25.82
N GLY A 366 -20.06 -15.19 26.16
CA GLY A 366 -20.66 -14.91 27.46
C GLY A 366 -19.63 -15.12 28.56
N GLN A 367 -19.66 -14.29 29.59
CA GLN A 367 -18.74 -14.40 30.72
C GLN A 367 -18.72 -15.85 31.20
N LEU A 368 -17.64 -16.55 30.90
CA LEU A 368 -17.32 -17.81 31.58
C LEU A 368 -17.06 -17.43 33.04
N ASP A 369 -17.95 -17.86 33.93
CA ASP A 369 -17.73 -17.74 35.38
C ASP A 369 -16.38 -18.38 35.70
N ARG A 370 -15.35 -17.56 35.82
CA ARG A 370 -14.02 -18.00 36.24
C ARG A 370 -14.05 -18.07 37.75
N TYR A 371 -14.20 -19.29 38.29
CA TYR A 371 -14.04 -19.54 39.70
C TYR A 371 -12.65 -19.14 40.13
N ARG A 372 -12.56 -18.27 41.13
CA ARG A 372 -11.30 -17.93 41.80
C ARG A 372 -11.17 -18.78 43.06
N GLU A 373 -9.96 -18.85 43.63
CA GLU A 373 -9.73 -19.55 44.92
C GLU A 373 -10.73 -19.10 46.00
N VAL A 374 -11.07 -17.81 46.03
CA VAL A 374 -12.02 -17.22 46.99
C VAL A 374 -13.45 -17.75 46.81
N ASP A 375 -13.80 -18.29 45.67
CA ASP A 375 -15.13 -18.84 45.35
C ASP A 375 -15.23 -20.32 45.71
N LEU A 376 -14.11 -20.97 46.09
CA LEU A 376 -14.08 -22.36 46.44
C LEU A 376 -14.55 -22.59 47.90
N ARG A 377 -15.28 -23.65 48.08
CA ARG A 377 -15.77 -24.05 49.42
C ARG A 377 -14.58 -24.41 50.29
N GLY A 378 -14.30 -23.60 51.32
CA GLY A 378 -13.15 -23.79 52.24
C GLY A 378 -11.90 -23.02 51.77
N ALA A 379 -12.02 -22.05 50.86
CA ALA A 379 -10.92 -21.18 50.46
C ALA A 379 -10.19 -20.57 51.69
N LEU A 380 -8.87 -20.50 51.61
CA LEU A 380 -8.05 -19.87 52.63
C LEU A 380 -8.27 -18.36 52.66
N LYS A 381 -8.53 -17.81 53.84
CA LYS A 381 -8.69 -16.35 54.01
C LYS A 381 -7.33 -15.68 53.99
N ASN A 382 -7.20 -14.62 53.16
CA ASN A 382 -6.01 -13.78 53.21
C ASN A 382 -5.97 -13.03 54.56
N THR A 383 -4.92 -13.28 55.34
CA THR A 383 -4.72 -12.68 56.68
C THR A 383 -3.82 -11.46 56.63
N ASP A 384 -3.41 -10.99 55.46
CA ASP A 384 -2.57 -9.79 55.30
C ASP A 384 -3.42 -8.52 55.56
N PRO A 385 -3.09 -7.75 56.61
CA PRO A 385 -3.87 -6.55 56.97
C PRO A 385 -3.76 -5.41 55.96
N THR A 386 -2.84 -5.48 55.01
CA THR A 386 -2.65 -4.46 53.97
C THR A 386 -3.68 -4.57 52.84
N VAL A 387 -4.31 -5.75 52.65
CA VAL A 387 -5.30 -6.01 51.57
C VAL A 387 -6.73 -5.67 52.00
N ALA A 388 -6.98 -5.48 53.28
CA ALA A 388 -8.34 -5.25 53.84
C ALA A 388 -8.93 -3.83 53.57
N ARG A 389 -8.25 -2.97 52.82
CA ARG A 389 -8.71 -1.56 52.58
C ARG A 389 -9.23 -1.30 51.18
N GLY A 390 -9.54 -2.27 50.36
CA GLY A 390 -9.78 -2.02 48.95
C GLY A 390 -11.00 -2.65 48.24
N GLU A 391 -11.87 -3.40 48.92
CA GLU A 391 -13.06 -3.92 48.22
C GLU A 391 -14.35 -3.60 49.01
N PRO A 392 -15.30 -2.82 48.38
CA PRO A 392 -16.64 -2.79 48.88
C PRO A 392 -17.31 -4.14 48.58
N ALA A 393 -17.75 -4.83 49.64
CA ALA A 393 -18.60 -6.01 49.52
C ALA A 393 -19.76 -5.72 48.54
N SER A 394 -19.80 -6.41 47.44
CA SER A 394 -20.97 -6.40 46.54
C SER A 394 -22.09 -7.16 47.29
N SER A 395 -22.94 -6.42 47.95
CA SER A 395 -24.23 -6.89 48.38
C SER A 395 -25.04 -7.29 47.16
N LEU A 396 -25.31 -8.58 47.00
CA LEU A 396 -26.33 -9.10 46.13
C LEU A 396 -27.66 -8.49 46.55
N SER A 397 -28.16 -7.52 45.82
CA SER A 397 -29.53 -7.05 45.88
C SER A 397 -30.32 -7.66 44.73
N PRO A 398 -31.47 -8.30 44.99
CA PRO A 398 -32.29 -8.87 43.93
C PRO A 398 -33.14 -7.75 43.32
N ALA A 399 -32.64 -7.13 42.28
CA ALA A 399 -33.43 -6.20 41.47
C ALA A 399 -33.09 -6.36 39.97
N ALA A 400 -33.34 -7.54 39.49
CA ALA A 400 -33.36 -7.83 38.05
C ALA A 400 -34.80 -7.99 37.60
N THR A 401 -35.62 -6.94 37.74
CA THR A 401 -36.96 -6.90 37.10
C THR A 401 -37.38 -5.43 36.96
N ALA A 402 -36.79 -4.74 36.00
CA ALA A 402 -37.35 -3.54 35.39
C ALA A 402 -36.34 -2.94 34.36
N ILE A 403 -36.16 -3.57 33.21
CA ILE A 403 -35.80 -2.89 31.97
C ILE A 403 -36.59 -3.55 30.84
N SER A 404 -37.88 -3.27 30.84
CA SER A 404 -38.74 -3.34 29.66
C SER A 404 -39.47 -2.01 29.60
N ALA A 405 -39.15 -1.23 28.59
CA ALA A 405 -39.76 0.00 28.11
C ALA A 405 -38.76 1.15 28.07
N VAL A 406 -37.90 1.16 27.08
CA VAL A 406 -37.46 2.40 26.44
C VAL A 406 -37.72 2.23 24.97
N SER A 407 -38.58 3.10 24.49
CA SER A 407 -39.17 3.30 23.19
C SER A 407 -38.13 3.24 22.05
N GLU A 408 -38.51 2.51 21.01
CA GLU A 408 -38.08 2.70 19.63
C GLU A 408 -38.34 4.17 19.23
N ASP A 409 -37.32 4.96 19.20
CA ASP A 409 -37.13 6.06 18.23
C ASP A 409 -35.76 6.72 18.42
N SER A 410 -34.83 6.28 17.62
CA SER A 410 -33.75 7.09 17.06
C SER A 410 -32.93 6.21 16.14
N SER A 411 -33.14 6.42 14.86
CA SER A 411 -32.19 6.09 13.78
C SER A 411 -30.88 6.84 14.01
N ALA A 412 -30.03 6.34 14.88
CA ALA A 412 -28.68 6.77 15.06
C ALA A 412 -27.79 5.56 14.83
N THR A 413 -27.16 5.56 13.65
CA THR A 413 -25.85 4.99 13.35
C THR A 413 -25.44 3.89 14.31
N THR A 414 -25.64 2.64 13.94
CA THR A 414 -24.96 1.49 14.54
C THR A 414 -23.45 1.64 14.32
N GLY A 415 -22.85 2.56 15.05
CA GLY A 415 -21.42 2.59 15.30
C GLY A 415 -21.10 1.33 16.09
N ASP A 416 -20.25 0.51 15.55
CA ASP A 416 -19.66 -0.69 16.13
C ASP A 416 -19.09 -0.38 17.53
N ILE A 417 -19.94 -0.50 18.57
CA ILE A 417 -19.53 -0.31 19.96
C ILE A 417 -18.87 -1.61 20.39
N GLY A 418 -17.54 -1.71 20.17
CA GLY A 418 -16.77 -2.75 20.84
C GLY A 418 -15.58 -3.38 20.13
N SER A 419 -15.14 -2.94 18.97
CA SER A 419 -13.81 -3.28 18.45
C SER A 419 -12.89 -2.07 18.57
N GLY A 420 -12.26 -1.89 19.72
CA GLY A 420 -11.07 -1.06 19.81
C GLY A 420 -10.07 -1.52 18.76
N ASP A 421 -9.29 -0.61 18.17
CA ASP A 421 -8.22 -0.95 17.22
C ASP A 421 -7.17 -1.79 17.95
N GLU A 422 -7.32 -3.14 17.85
CA GLU A 422 -6.47 -4.12 18.54
C GLU A 422 -5.01 -3.96 18.13
N GLN A 423 -4.76 -3.71 16.83
CA GLN A 423 -3.39 -3.51 16.34
C GLN A 423 -2.77 -2.25 16.96
N LEU A 424 -3.52 -1.17 17.07
CA LEU A 424 -3.07 0.04 17.76
C LEU A 424 -2.83 -0.21 19.26
N SER A 425 -3.73 -0.93 19.91
CA SER A 425 -3.59 -1.30 21.33
C SER A 425 -2.30 -2.10 21.57
N GLN A 426 -2.06 -3.11 20.75
CA GLN A 426 -0.84 -3.93 20.86
C GLN A 426 0.42 -3.13 20.51
N ALA A 427 0.37 -2.21 19.56
CA ALA A 427 1.49 -1.32 19.26
C ALA A 427 1.84 -0.43 20.47
N MET A 428 0.85 0.07 21.19
CA MET A 428 1.06 0.83 22.42
C MET A 428 1.71 -0.03 23.51
N ASP A 429 1.30 -1.29 23.64
CA ASP A 429 1.88 -2.21 24.64
C ASP A 429 3.32 -2.58 24.30
N VAL A 430 3.63 -2.80 23.01
CA VAL A 430 5.01 -3.00 22.53
C VAL A 430 5.87 -1.77 22.86
N LEU A 431 5.38 -0.54 22.62
CA LEU A 431 6.12 0.67 22.95
C LEU A 431 6.36 0.82 24.45
N ARG A 432 5.37 0.50 25.28
CA ARG A 432 5.54 0.50 26.75
C ARG A 432 6.62 -0.51 27.18
N GLY A 433 6.59 -1.72 26.60
CA GLY A 433 7.62 -2.73 26.85
C GLY A 433 9.02 -2.26 26.47
N LEU A 434 9.17 -1.66 25.26
CA LEU A 434 10.45 -1.12 24.78
C LEU A 434 10.93 0.05 25.64
N ALA A 435 10.03 0.90 26.12
CA ALA A 435 10.36 2.01 27.03
C ALA A 435 10.89 1.50 28.38
N LEU A 436 10.27 0.47 28.96
CA LEU A 436 10.72 -0.17 30.19
C LEU A 436 12.13 -0.76 30.05
N VAL A 437 12.39 -1.49 28.95
CA VAL A 437 13.72 -2.09 28.69
C VAL A 437 14.78 -1.02 28.48
N SER A 438 14.42 0.13 27.85
CA SER A 438 15.35 1.24 27.63
C SER A 438 15.52 2.18 28.84
N GLY A 439 14.94 1.85 30.00
CA GLY A 439 15.04 2.63 31.23
C GLY A 439 14.29 3.97 31.21
N ARG A 440 13.34 4.14 30.29
CA ARG A 440 12.46 5.32 30.22
C ARG A 440 11.27 5.12 31.14
N ALA A 441 10.97 6.11 31.96
CA ALA A 441 9.86 6.04 32.91
C ALA A 441 8.52 5.93 32.17
N VAL A 442 7.84 4.82 32.35
CA VAL A 442 6.45 4.61 31.95
C VAL A 442 5.59 4.99 33.16
N GLN A 443 5.14 6.24 33.23
CA GLN A 443 4.18 6.70 34.24
C GLN A 443 2.78 6.78 33.64
#